data_e2e7a46a27b91fc643520a4c8ffade4e
#
_entry.id   e2e7a46a27b91fc643520a4c8ffade4e
#
_cell.length_a   1.000
_cell.length_b   1.000
_cell.length_c   1.000
_cell.angle_alpha   90.00
_cell.angle_beta   90.00
_cell.angle_gamma   90.00
#
_symmetry.space_group_name_H-M   'P 1'
#
loop_
_entity.id
_entity.type
_entity.pdbx_description
1 polymer ?
#
loop_
_entity_poly.entity_id
_entity_poly.type
_entity_poly.pdbx_seq_one_letter_code
_entity_poly.pdbx_strand_id
1 'polypeptide(L)'
;MKHGLSRLKKICRYASNVMTIAGMILAISVIVTIGLGIISLITGNVSDILLSWIGHNGDEGTKIIVAATMENILILSIGSITVITIGNVMDSISKENSPFTELNADRLVLISMIYFVSSFLLLTLGFIVERRATESVFIFLGTLLVSVVMYCLALMCRYGAILQKESDETL
;
A
#
# COMPACT_ATOMS: atom_id res chain seq x y z
N MET A 1 35.18 -4.71 4.30
CA MET A 1 33.98 -3.88 4.02
C MET A 1 33.38 -4.12 2.62
N LYS A 2 34.13 -4.21 1.53
CA LYS A 2 33.59 -4.39 0.13
C LYS A 2 32.68 -5.64 -0.07
N HIS A 3 32.98 -6.77 0.59
CA HIS A 3 32.18 -8.00 0.49
C HIS A 3 30.78 -7.90 1.14
N GLY A 4 30.62 -7.14 2.23
CA GLY A 4 29.32 -6.92 2.86
C GLY A 4 28.40 -6.07 1.99
N LEU A 5 28.94 -5.02 1.39
CA LEU A 5 28.20 -4.10 0.54
C LEU A 5 27.67 -4.79 -0.74
N SER A 6 28.47 -5.69 -1.35
CA SER A 6 28.04 -6.43 -2.55
C SER A 6 26.92 -7.42 -2.24
N ARG A 7 26.92 -8.05 -1.07
CA ARG A 7 25.82 -8.93 -0.61
C ARG A 7 24.56 -8.14 -0.34
N LEU A 8 24.66 -6.99 0.34
CA LEU A 8 23.51 -6.13 0.61
C LEU A 8 22.83 -5.69 -0.69
N LYS A 9 23.60 -5.22 -1.68
CA LYS A 9 23.06 -4.84 -3.00
C LYS A 9 22.32 -5.96 -3.70
N LYS A 10 22.87 -7.19 -3.66
CA LYS A 10 22.17 -8.36 -4.23
C LYS A 10 20.85 -8.63 -3.54
N ILE A 11 20.83 -8.62 -2.19
CA ILE A 11 19.62 -8.82 -1.40
C ILE A 11 18.57 -7.75 -1.74
N CYS A 12 18.96 -6.46 -1.76
CA CYS A 12 18.04 -5.37 -2.11
C CYS A 12 17.46 -5.53 -3.53
N ARG A 13 18.27 -5.98 -4.50
CA ARG A 13 17.80 -6.24 -5.87
C ARG A 13 16.79 -7.38 -5.93
N TYR A 14 17.06 -8.50 -5.24
CA TYR A 14 16.12 -9.61 -5.17
C TYR A 14 14.82 -9.19 -4.47
N ALA A 15 14.92 -8.48 -3.33
CA ALA A 15 13.77 -7.96 -2.62
C ALA A 15 12.92 -7.02 -3.50
N SER A 16 13.57 -6.12 -4.25
CA SER A 16 12.89 -5.23 -5.20
C SER A 16 12.11 -6.00 -6.25
N ASN A 17 12.73 -7.01 -6.88
CA ASN A 17 12.05 -7.82 -7.90
C ASN A 17 10.84 -8.57 -7.33
N VAL A 18 10.98 -9.19 -6.15
CA VAL A 18 9.88 -9.89 -5.47
C VAL A 18 8.74 -8.93 -5.15
N MET A 19 9.06 -7.76 -4.58
CA MET A 19 8.07 -6.73 -4.25
C MET A 19 7.36 -6.21 -5.52
N THR A 20 8.09 -5.99 -6.61
CA THR A 20 7.49 -5.54 -7.87
C THR A 20 6.52 -6.59 -8.42
N ILE A 21 6.88 -7.87 -8.42
CA ILE A 21 6.00 -8.95 -8.86
C ILE A 21 4.76 -9.03 -7.96
N ALA A 22 4.93 -9.01 -6.63
CA ALA A 22 3.82 -9.02 -5.69
C ALA A 22 2.88 -7.82 -5.88
N GLY A 23 3.44 -6.63 -6.09
CA GLY A 23 2.67 -5.42 -6.38
C GLY A 23 1.87 -5.52 -7.69
N MET A 24 2.45 -6.12 -8.75
CA MET A 24 1.73 -6.36 -9.99
C MET A 24 0.58 -7.36 -9.81
N ILE A 25 0.77 -8.43 -9.04
CA ILE A 25 -0.30 -9.38 -8.71
C ILE A 25 -1.44 -8.67 -7.99
N LEU A 26 -1.15 -7.82 -6.99
CA LEU A 26 -2.16 -7.04 -6.30
C LEU A 26 -2.88 -6.05 -7.24
N ALA A 27 -2.16 -5.40 -8.14
CA ALA A 27 -2.76 -4.50 -9.13
C ALA A 27 -3.71 -5.23 -10.10
N ILE A 28 -3.35 -6.45 -10.54
CA ILE A 28 -4.22 -7.30 -11.34
C ILE A 28 -5.47 -7.69 -10.55
N SER A 29 -5.32 -8.02 -9.25
CA SER A 29 -6.45 -8.32 -8.37
C SER A 29 -7.43 -7.14 -8.26
N VAL A 30 -6.94 -5.90 -8.20
CA VAL A 30 -7.79 -4.69 -8.24
C VAL A 30 -8.61 -4.65 -9.52
N ILE A 31 -7.98 -4.85 -10.69
CA ILE A 31 -8.66 -4.82 -11.99
C ILE A 31 -9.73 -5.90 -12.07
N VAL A 32 -9.44 -7.11 -11.59
CA VAL A 32 -10.39 -8.22 -11.55
C VAL A 32 -11.59 -7.88 -10.65
N THR A 33 -11.35 -7.33 -9.45
CA THR A 33 -12.41 -6.94 -8.52
C THR A 33 -13.32 -5.87 -9.13
N ILE A 34 -12.74 -4.85 -9.78
CA ILE A 34 -13.50 -3.81 -10.48
C ILE A 34 -14.34 -4.44 -11.60
N GLY A 35 -13.76 -5.33 -12.41
CA GLY A 35 -14.47 -6.01 -13.50
C GLY A 35 -15.65 -6.83 -13.01
N LEU A 36 -15.47 -7.64 -11.96
CA LEU A 36 -16.53 -8.42 -11.34
C LEU A 36 -17.62 -7.53 -10.74
N GLY A 37 -17.24 -6.42 -10.09
CA GLY A 37 -18.18 -5.44 -9.55
C GLY A 37 -19.05 -4.81 -10.65
N ILE A 38 -18.46 -4.40 -11.77
CA ILE A 38 -19.19 -3.82 -12.91
C ILE A 38 -20.14 -4.84 -13.52
N ILE A 39 -19.68 -6.08 -13.73
CA ILE A 39 -20.54 -7.17 -14.28
C ILE A 39 -21.71 -7.40 -13.35
N SER A 40 -21.51 -7.46 -12.05
CA SER A 40 -22.58 -7.64 -11.06
C SER A 40 -23.60 -6.51 -11.09
N LEU A 41 -23.17 -5.27 -11.29
CA LEU A 41 -24.08 -4.13 -11.42
C LEU A 41 -24.92 -4.17 -12.71
N ILE A 42 -24.32 -4.61 -13.83
CA ILE A 42 -25.02 -4.67 -15.12
C ILE A 42 -26.02 -5.84 -15.16
N THR A 43 -25.64 -7.00 -14.64
CA THR A 43 -26.46 -8.21 -14.68
C THR A 43 -27.52 -8.24 -13.59
N GLY A 44 -27.42 -7.41 -12.57
CA GLY A 44 -28.26 -7.44 -11.37
C GLY A 44 -28.03 -8.68 -10.48
N ASN A 45 -27.08 -9.54 -10.85
CA ASN A 45 -26.70 -10.75 -10.10
C ASN A 45 -25.28 -10.63 -9.61
N VAL A 46 -25.08 -10.78 -8.32
CA VAL A 46 -23.74 -10.81 -7.73
C VAL A 46 -23.14 -12.19 -7.95
N SER A 47 -21.97 -12.26 -8.58
CA SER A 47 -21.31 -13.54 -8.84
C SER A 47 -20.78 -14.15 -7.52
N ASP A 48 -20.90 -15.48 -7.38
CA ASP A 48 -20.38 -16.22 -6.22
C ASP A 48 -18.88 -15.99 -6.02
N ILE A 49 -18.15 -15.77 -7.12
CA ILE A 49 -16.72 -15.43 -7.09
C ILE A 49 -16.51 -14.09 -6.40
N LEU A 50 -17.30 -13.05 -6.71
CA LEU A 50 -17.18 -11.75 -6.05
C LEU A 50 -17.56 -11.86 -4.58
N LEU A 51 -18.63 -12.57 -4.24
CA LEU A 51 -19.08 -12.76 -2.86
C LEU A 51 -18.02 -13.47 -2.01
N SER A 52 -17.42 -14.55 -2.53
CA SER A 52 -16.35 -15.24 -1.85
C SER A 52 -15.08 -14.36 -1.67
N TRP A 53 -14.82 -13.48 -2.65
CA TRP A 53 -13.67 -12.58 -2.62
C TRP A 53 -13.81 -11.45 -1.59
N ILE A 54 -15.02 -10.88 -1.46
CA ILE A 54 -15.32 -9.82 -0.48
C ILE A 54 -15.71 -10.36 0.91
N GLY A 55 -15.90 -11.68 1.06
CA GLY A 55 -16.24 -12.32 2.34
C GLY A 55 -17.68 -12.09 2.80
N HIS A 56 -18.61 -11.83 1.87
CA HIS A 56 -20.04 -11.57 2.13
C HIS A 56 -20.95 -12.60 1.48
N ASN A 57 -22.22 -12.66 1.93
CA ASN A 57 -23.24 -13.56 1.42
C ASN A 57 -24.17 -12.82 0.45
N GLY A 58 -24.74 -13.54 -0.52
CA GLY A 58 -25.63 -12.98 -1.53
C GLY A 58 -26.97 -12.44 -1.02
N ASP A 59 -27.36 -12.83 0.20
CA ASP A 59 -28.60 -12.39 0.84
C ASP A 59 -28.51 -10.99 1.47
N GLU A 60 -27.31 -10.42 1.48
CA GLU A 60 -27.07 -9.08 2.03
C GLU A 60 -27.55 -8.00 1.06
N GLY A 61 -27.97 -6.86 1.62
CA GLY A 61 -28.47 -5.75 0.80
C GLY A 61 -27.42 -5.21 -0.19
N THR A 62 -27.85 -4.81 -1.38
CA THR A 62 -26.97 -4.30 -2.46
C THR A 62 -25.99 -3.19 -1.97
N LYS A 63 -26.41 -2.36 -1.02
CA LYS A 63 -25.57 -1.29 -0.44
C LYS A 63 -24.35 -1.87 0.28
N ILE A 64 -24.52 -2.96 1.03
CA ILE A 64 -23.46 -3.62 1.80
C ILE A 64 -22.47 -4.26 0.81
N ILE A 65 -22.96 -4.95 -0.22
CA ILE A 65 -22.12 -5.59 -1.23
C ILE A 65 -21.27 -4.55 -1.99
N VAL A 66 -21.88 -3.43 -2.39
CA VAL A 66 -21.15 -2.33 -3.06
C VAL A 66 -20.09 -1.73 -2.14
N ALA A 67 -20.44 -1.45 -0.89
CA ALA A 67 -19.49 -0.88 0.08
C ALA A 67 -18.32 -1.85 0.37
N ALA A 68 -18.59 -3.15 0.54
CA ALA A 68 -17.57 -4.19 0.73
C ALA A 68 -16.66 -4.33 -0.49
N THR A 69 -17.22 -4.23 -1.70
CA THR A 69 -16.44 -4.23 -2.94
C THR A 69 -15.51 -3.01 -3.01
N MET A 70 -16.00 -1.82 -2.67
CA MET A 70 -15.21 -0.59 -2.61
C MET A 70 -14.09 -0.68 -1.56
N GLU A 71 -14.40 -1.22 -0.39
CA GLU A 71 -13.42 -1.44 0.68
C GLU A 71 -12.30 -2.38 0.21
N ASN A 72 -12.66 -3.50 -0.44
CA ASN A 72 -11.69 -4.46 -0.97
C ASN A 72 -10.78 -3.83 -2.04
N ILE A 73 -11.35 -3.06 -2.99
CA ILE A 73 -10.62 -2.32 -3.99
C ILE A 73 -9.62 -1.34 -3.33
N LEU A 74 -10.07 -0.62 -2.31
CA LEU A 74 -9.24 0.35 -1.59
C LEU A 74 -8.05 -0.35 -0.90
N ILE A 75 -8.29 -1.43 -0.16
CA ILE A 75 -7.25 -2.20 0.54
C ILE A 75 -6.22 -2.76 -0.46
N LEU A 76 -6.68 -3.39 -1.53
CA LEU A 76 -5.79 -3.95 -2.56
C LEU A 76 -4.97 -2.86 -3.27
N SER A 77 -5.57 -1.70 -3.53
CA SER A 77 -4.89 -0.57 -4.17
C SER A 77 -3.79 0.00 -3.29
N ILE A 78 -4.08 0.23 -2.00
CA ILE A 78 -3.08 0.70 -1.02
C ILE A 78 -1.96 -0.32 -0.89
N GLY A 79 -2.29 -1.60 -0.76
CA GLY A 79 -1.32 -2.69 -0.69
C GLY A 79 -0.41 -2.73 -1.93
N SER A 80 -0.98 -2.63 -3.12
CA SER A 80 -0.23 -2.61 -4.39
C SER A 80 0.74 -1.43 -4.46
N ILE A 81 0.26 -0.21 -4.19
CA ILE A 81 1.09 1.01 -4.20
C ILE A 81 2.22 0.90 -3.18
N THR A 82 1.92 0.42 -1.98
CA THR A 82 2.92 0.28 -0.91
C THR A 82 4.02 -0.70 -1.29
N VAL A 83 3.64 -1.89 -1.76
CA VAL A 83 4.60 -2.95 -2.14
C VAL A 83 5.48 -2.50 -3.31
N ILE A 84 4.91 -1.87 -4.34
CA ILE A 84 5.66 -1.33 -5.47
C ILE A 84 6.63 -0.23 -5.00
N THR A 85 6.19 0.66 -4.11
CA THR A 85 7.04 1.76 -3.65
C THR A 85 8.19 1.25 -2.77
N ILE A 86 7.94 0.29 -1.89
CA ILE A 86 9.01 -0.38 -1.12
C ILE A 86 10.01 -1.04 -2.08
N GLY A 87 9.51 -1.72 -3.13
CA GLY A 87 10.35 -2.29 -4.18
C GLY A 87 11.25 -1.25 -4.86
N ASN A 88 10.70 -0.08 -5.18
CA ASN A 88 11.45 1.02 -5.78
C ASN A 88 12.51 1.63 -4.83
N VAL A 89 12.21 1.70 -3.52
CA VAL A 89 13.19 2.13 -2.51
C VAL A 89 14.34 1.11 -2.42
N MET A 90 14.03 -0.19 -2.43
CA MET A 90 15.05 -1.25 -2.43
C MET A 90 15.92 -1.22 -3.69
N ASP A 91 15.33 -0.94 -4.85
CA ASP A 91 16.07 -0.78 -6.12
C ASP A 91 17.02 0.43 -6.07
N SER A 92 16.56 1.56 -5.52
CA SER A 92 17.38 2.76 -5.29
C SER A 92 18.60 2.44 -4.42
N ILE A 93 18.42 1.74 -3.29
CA ILE A 93 19.52 1.30 -2.42
C ILE A 93 20.51 0.41 -3.19
N SER A 94 19.99 -0.49 -4.05
CA SER A 94 20.84 -1.37 -4.86
C SER A 94 21.72 -0.62 -5.86
N LYS A 95 21.23 0.50 -6.42
CA LYS A 95 21.89 1.30 -7.46
C LYS A 95 22.78 2.41 -6.87
N GLU A 96 22.22 3.20 -5.96
CA GLU A 96 22.80 4.45 -5.47
C GLU A 96 23.65 4.29 -4.19
N ASN A 97 23.67 3.11 -3.58
CA ASN A 97 24.36 2.81 -2.32
C ASN A 97 23.79 3.52 -1.08
N SER A 98 22.76 4.32 -1.21
CA SER A 98 22.16 5.06 -0.09
C SER A 98 20.63 4.96 -0.12
N PRO A 99 19.99 4.69 1.02
CA PRO A 99 18.54 4.83 1.16
C PRO A 99 18.11 6.31 1.30
N PHE A 100 19.07 7.18 1.63
CA PHE A 100 18.84 8.59 1.96
C PHE A 100 18.90 9.45 0.69
N THR A 101 17.80 9.40 -0.09
CA THR A 101 17.61 10.24 -1.27
C THR A 101 16.32 11.03 -1.12
N GLU A 102 16.28 12.25 -1.68
CA GLU A 102 15.06 13.06 -1.70
C GLU A 102 13.90 12.31 -2.38
N LEU A 103 14.20 11.59 -3.47
CA LEU A 103 13.20 10.79 -4.19
C LEU A 103 12.57 9.71 -3.32
N ASN A 104 13.36 9.03 -2.48
CA ASN A 104 12.83 8.02 -1.56
C ASN A 104 12.00 8.66 -0.45
N ALA A 105 12.43 9.83 0.07
CA ALA A 105 11.65 10.59 1.03
C ALA A 105 10.28 10.99 0.47
N ASP A 106 10.24 11.53 -0.76
CA ASP A 106 8.99 11.95 -1.41
C ASP A 106 8.03 10.77 -1.67
N ARG A 107 8.58 9.61 -2.06
CA ARG A 107 7.77 8.37 -2.19
C ARG A 107 7.14 7.95 -0.86
N LEU A 108 7.88 8.03 0.25
CA LEU A 108 7.38 7.70 1.58
C LEU A 108 6.33 8.72 2.07
N VAL A 109 6.50 10.01 1.77
CA VAL A 109 5.48 11.04 2.03
C VAL A 109 4.20 10.73 1.27
N LEU A 110 4.30 10.37 -0.01
CA LEU A 110 3.13 10.02 -0.83
C LEU A 110 2.35 8.84 -0.22
N ILE A 111 3.06 7.77 0.18
CA ILE A 111 2.42 6.63 0.86
C ILE A 111 1.73 7.09 2.15
N SER A 112 2.42 7.88 2.97
CA SER A 112 1.85 8.41 4.21
C SER A 112 0.53 9.14 3.97
N MET A 113 0.48 10.01 2.96
CA MET A 113 -0.75 10.74 2.60
C MET A 113 -1.86 9.78 2.12
N ILE A 114 -1.53 8.77 1.31
CA ILE A 114 -2.48 7.76 0.86
C ILE A 114 -3.08 7.02 2.05
N TYR A 115 -2.26 6.54 2.99
CA TYR A 115 -2.74 5.86 4.20
C TYR A 115 -3.59 6.78 5.08
N PHE A 116 -3.20 8.05 5.22
CA PHE A 116 -3.97 9.04 5.99
C PHE A 116 -5.38 9.21 5.44
N VAL A 117 -5.52 9.50 4.15
CA VAL A 117 -6.83 9.67 3.51
C VAL A 117 -7.64 8.37 3.54
N SER A 118 -6.98 7.24 3.24
CA SER A 118 -7.63 5.94 3.21
C SER A 118 -8.12 5.48 4.59
N SER A 119 -7.49 5.92 5.68
CA SER A 119 -7.98 5.59 7.04
C SER A 119 -9.40 6.09 7.27
N PHE A 120 -9.73 7.31 6.86
CA PHE A 120 -11.07 7.86 6.98
C PHE A 120 -12.07 7.18 6.04
N LEU A 121 -11.65 6.85 4.82
CA LEU A 121 -12.50 6.12 3.87
C LEU A 121 -12.82 4.71 4.39
N LEU A 122 -11.84 3.97 4.91
CA LEU A 122 -12.03 2.64 5.49
C LEU A 122 -12.94 2.68 6.72
N LEU A 123 -12.84 3.72 7.55
CA LEU A 123 -13.72 3.90 8.69
C LEU A 123 -15.18 4.06 8.23
N THR A 124 -15.43 4.94 7.24
CA THR A 124 -16.79 5.19 6.72
C THR A 124 -17.37 3.96 6.03
N LEU A 125 -16.58 3.27 5.20
CA LEU A 125 -17.00 2.03 4.55
C LEU A 125 -17.28 0.92 5.56
N GLY A 126 -16.46 0.77 6.60
CA GLY A 126 -16.67 -0.22 7.66
C GLY A 126 -17.99 -0.05 8.40
N PHE A 127 -18.47 1.19 8.59
CA PHE A 127 -19.80 1.44 9.15
C PHE A 127 -20.93 1.10 8.17
N ILE A 128 -20.74 1.34 6.87
CA ILE A 128 -21.75 0.99 5.84
C ILE A 128 -21.89 -0.52 5.69
N VAL A 129 -20.79 -1.26 5.81
CA VAL A 129 -20.72 -2.73 5.77
C VAL A 129 -21.26 -3.39 7.05
N GLU A 130 -21.78 -2.58 7.99
CA GLU A 130 -22.31 -3.05 9.29
C GLU A 130 -21.29 -3.84 10.14
N ARG A 131 -19.99 -3.60 9.89
CA ARG A 131 -18.91 -4.17 10.71
C ARG A 131 -19.02 -3.68 12.14
N ARG A 132 -18.60 -4.50 13.10
CA ARG A 132 -18.55 -4.08 14.50
C ARG A 132 -17.73 -2.79 14.63
N ALA A 133 -18.25 -1.81 15.36
CA ALA A 133 -17.61 -0.50 15.55
C ALA A 133 -16.16 -0.64 16.04
N THR A 134 -15.90 -1.60 16.94
CA THR A 134 -14.55 -1.90 17.44
C THR A 134 -13.58 -2.30 16.33
N GLU A 135 -14.00 -3.15 15.40
CA GLU A 135 -13.16 -3.60 14.27
C GLU A 135 -12.86 -2.44 13.31
N SER A 136 -13.86 -1.62 12.99
CA SER A 136 -13.69 -0.43 12.14
C SER A 136 -12.73 0.59 12.76
N VAL A 137 -12.81 0.80 14.07
CA VAL A 137 -11.89 1.68 14.82
C VAL A 137 -10.46 1.10 14.83
N PHE A 138 -10.29 -0.22 15.02
CA PHE A 138 -8.96 -0.83 14.97
C PHE A 138 -8.31 -0.71 13.58
N ILE A 139 -9.07 -0.91 12.50
CA ILE A 139 -8.58 -0.73 11.13
C ILE A 139 -8.18 0.74 10.91
N PHE A 140 -9.01 1.68 11.34
CA PHE A 140 -8.73 3.13 11.28
C PHE A 140 -7.44 3.48 12.01
N LEU A 141 -7.30 3.09 13.27
CA LEU A 141 -6.11 3.38 14.08
C LEU A 141 -4.87 2.70 13.51
N GLY A 142 -4.99 1.46 13.02
CA GLY A 142 -3.89 0.72 12.40
C GLY A 142 -3.38 1.41 11.13
N THR A 143 -4.28 1.81 10.23
CA THR A 143 -3.92 2.53 8.99
C THR A 143 -3.37 3.93 9.27
N LEU A 144 -3.91 4.63 10.26
CA LEU A 144 -3.41 5.92 10.71
C LEU A 144 -1.99 5.81 11.30
N LEU A 145 -1.74 4.78 12.11
CA LEU A 145 -0.41 4.49 12.65
C LEU A 145 0.61 4.25 11.53
N VAL A 146 0.26 3.44 10.53
CA VAL A 146 1.12 3.22 9.36
C VAL A 146 1.44 4.54 8.64
N SER A 147 0.45 5.42 8.48
CA SER A 147 0.65 6.75 7.90
C SER A 147 1.71 7.54 8.67
N VAL A 148 1.58 7.62 9.99
CA VAL A 148 2.55 8.35 10.85
C VAL A 148 3.95 7.73 10.74
N VAL A 149 4.07 6.41 10.79
CA VAL A 149 5.36 5.72 10.67
C VAL A 149 6.02 6.01 9.33
N MET A 150 5.26 5.94 8.22
CA MET A 150 5.80 6.25 6.89
C MET A 150 6.24 7.70 6.76
N TYR A 151 5.52 8.65 7.38
CA TYR A 151 5.93 10.04 7.43
C TYR A 151 7.22 10.25 8.23
N CYS A 152 7.35 9.61 9.39
CA CYS A 152 8.58 9.66 10.18
C CYS A 152 9.79 9.08 9.40
N LEU A 153 9.60 7.96 8.69
CA LEU A 153 10.64 7.40 7.85
C LEU A 153 11.03 8.35 6.69
N ALA A 154 10.06 9.04 6.11
CA ALA A 154 10.33 10.06 5.09
C ALA A 154 11.20 11.21 5.62
N LEU A 155 10.89 11.71 6.82
CA LEU A 155 11.70 12.74 7.47
C LEU A 155 13.11 12.25 7.77
N MET A 156 13.27 11.01 8.23
CA MET A 156 14.59 10.40 8.46
C MET A 156 15.39 10.29 7.14
N CYS A 157 14.76 9.87 6.05
CA CYS A 157 15.40 9.81 4.73
C CYS A 157 15.83 11.20 4.25
N ARG A 158 14.99 12.22 4.43
CA ARG A 158 15.29 13.61 4.03
C ARG A 158 16.44 14.18 4.85
N TYR A 159 16.43 13.99 6.17
CA TYR A 159 17.51 14.42 7.04
C TYR A 159 18.83 13.72 6.71
N GLY A 160 18.79 12.41 6.46
CA GLY A 160 19.96 11.64 6.04
C GLY A 160 20.54 12.10 4.70
N ALA A 161 19.69 12.51 3.74
CA ALA A 161 20.14 13.08 2.47
C ALA A 161 20.89 14.42 2.64
N ILE A 162 20.40 15.27 3.55
CA ILE A 162 21.07 16.57 3.87
C ILE A 162 22.45 16.31 4.47
N LEU A 163 22.54 15.44 5.49
CA LEU A 163 23.82 15.11 6.13
C LEU A 163 24.82 14.49 5.15
N GLN A 164 24.36 13.65 4.24
CA GLN A 164 25.21 13.06 3.22
C GLN A 164 25.78 14.13 2.28
N LYS A 165 24.95 15.08 1.86
CA LYS A 165 25.37 16.20 1.01
C LYS A 165 26.40 17.09 1.71
N GLU A 166 26.16 17.44 2.98
CA GLU A 166 27.11 18.24 3.77
C GLU A 166 28.46 17.52 3.94
N SER A 167 28.45 16.20 4.13
CA SER A 167 29.66 15.40 4.22
C SER A 167 30.45 15.36 2.91
N ASP A 168 29.75 15.27 1.78
CA ASP A 168 30.40 15.26 0.46
C ASP A 168 30.97 16.63 0.05
N GLU A 169 30.38 17.73 0.56
CA GLU A 169 30.89 19.11 0.32
C GLU A 169 32.10 19.47 1.21
N THR A 170 32.35 18.72 2.27
CA THR A 170 33.45 18.98 3.21
C THR A 170 34.72 18.16 2.94
N LEU A 171 34.69 17.25 1.96
CA LEU A 171 35.82 16.43 1.50
C LEU A 171 36.45 16.97 0.23
#